data_1ee9bb7604d40b33d5afac1a33994135
#
_entry.id   1ee9bb7604d40b33d5afac1a33994135
#
_cell.length_a   1.000
_cell.length_b   1.000
_cell.length_c   1.000
_cell.angle_alpha   90.00
_cell.angle_beta   90.00
_cell.angle_gamma   90.00
#
_symmetry.space_group_name_H-M   'P 1'
#
loop_
_entity.id
_entity.type
_entity.pdbx_description
1 polymer ?
#
loop_
_entity_poly.entity_id
_entity_poly.type
_entity_poly.pdbx_seq_one_letter_code
_entity_poly.pdbx_strand_id
1 'polypeptide(L)'
;AFAWINRDEDPFEPLEIYPLPATSVDMLEGPYGELYLKFYFMDGKEFVAPYVDIIHLRQDFNNHNIFGENPAESLTPLMEVVNTTDQGIIKAIKNSNVIRWLLTFKQTLRPEDLKKQAEQFVEDYLSVESKSVGVAATDAKADAQQVEPKDYVPNENQMEKTIQRIYSFFNTNENIVQSKYNEDEWNAYYEAKIEPIGLQLNNEYTRKLFSKREIGHGNKIVFESLNLQYASMKTKLELWQMVDRGALLPNEWRKVFNLGPVE
;
A
#
# COMPACT_ATOMS: atom_id res chain seq x y z
N ALA A 1 6.36 -1.61 -14.56
CA ALA A 1 7.81 -1.65 -14.33
C ALA A 1 8.53 -2.09 -15.59
N PHE A 2 9.79 -1.63 -15.75
CA PHE A 2 10.60 -1.91 -16.94
C PHE A 2 11.97 -2.43 -16.54
N ALA A 3 12.52 -3.34 -17.36
CA ALA A 3 13.90 -3.74 -17.32
C ALA A 3 14.45 -3.89 -18.74
N TRP A 4 15.69 -3.53 -18.96
CA TRP A 4 16.36 -3.64 -20.24
C TRP A 4 17.21 -4.90 -20.29
N ILE A 5 17.08 -5.63 -21.40
CA ILE A 5 17.89 -6.80 -21.72
C ILE A 5 19.08 -6.29 -22.54
N ASN A 6 20.26 -6.32 -21.94
CA ASN A 6 21.51 -6.07 -22.67
C ASN A 6 21.88 -7.34 -23.44
N ARG A 7 21.76 -7.27 -24.78
CA ARG A 7 22.20 -8.33 -25.68
C ARG A 7 23.59 -7.96 -26.19
N ASP A 8 24.58 -8.19 -25.37
CA ASP A 8 25.95 -7.98 -25.82
C ASP A 8 26.26 -8.88 -27.02
N GLU A 9 27.07 -8.38 -27.96
CA GLU A 9 27.44 -9.13 -29.15
C GLU A 9 28.38 -10.30 -28.86
N ASP A 10 28.98 -10.33 -27.65
CA ASP A 10 29.85 -11.41 -27.23
C ASP A 10 29.04 -12.61 -26.70
N PRO A 11 29.05 -13.77 -27.43
CA PRO A 11 28.30 -14.96 -27.01
C PRO A 11 28.86 -15.61 -25.73
N PHE A 12 30.02 -15.17 -25.22
CA PHE A 12 30.63 -15.67 -23.98
C PHE A 12 30.29 -14.82 -22.76
N GLU A 13 29.71 -13.63 -22.94
CA GLU A 13 29.24 -12.83 -21.81
C GLU A 13 27.85 -13.26 -21.35
N PRO A 14 27.62 -13.27 -20.03
CA PRO A 14 26.30 -13.62 -19.51
C PRO A 14 25.27 -12.56 -19.90
N LEU A 15 24.05 -13.00 -20.21
CA LEU A 15 22.95 -12.10 -20.47
C LEU A 15 22.65 -11.25 -19.24
N GLU A 16 22.68 -9.94 -19.42
CA GLU A 16 22.44 -8.97 -18.35
C GLU A 16 21.06 -8.33 -18.46
N ILE A 17 20.39 -8.16 -17.34
CA ILE A 17 19.08 -7.51 -17.26
C ILE A 17 19.12 -6.39 -16.25
N TYR A 18 18.92 -5.16 -16.71
CA TYR A 18 18.98 -3.95 -15.90
C TYR A 18 17.58 -3.39 -15.62
N PRO A 19 17.16 -3.25 -14.37
CA PRO A 19 15.93 -2.52 -14.04
C PRO A 19 16.07 -1.04 -14.43
N LEU A 20 15.01 -0.48 -15.03
CA LEU A 20 14.97 0.91 -15.48
C LEU A 20 14.05 1.74 -14.58
N PRO A 21 14.60 2.48 -13.60
CA PRO A 21 13.82 3.35 -12.70
C PRO A 21 13.52 4.70 -13.39
N ALA A 22 12.79 4.67 -14.51
CA ALA A 22 12.44 5.87 -15.26
C ALA A 22 11.33 6.67 -14.55
N THR A 23 11.38 8.00 -14.69
CA THR A 23 10.32 8.93 -14.21
C THR A 23 9.17 9.01 -15.17
N SER A 24 9.45 8.95 -16.48
CA SER A 24 8.46 8.86 -17.54
C SER A 24 8.96 8.02 -18.70
N VAL A 25 8.03 7.53 -19.53
CA VAL A 25 8.33 6.69 -20.69
C VAL A 25 7.42 7.08 -21.81
N ASP A 26 8.02 7.37 -22.97
CA ASP A 26 7.31 7.65 -24.21
C ASP A 26 7.45 6.47 -25.17
N MET A 27 6.41 6.25 -25.96
CA MET A 27 6.40 5.28 -27.03
C MET A 27 6.77 5.95 -28.35
N LEU A 28 7.71 5.36 -29.05
CA LEU A 28 8.15 5.80 -30.37
C LEU A 28 7.89 4.69 -31.38
N GLU A 29 7.45 5.05 -32.56
CA GLU A 29 7.29 4.14 -33.70
C GLU A 29 8.42 4.38 -34.71
N GLY A 30 9.11 3.33 -35.06
CA GLY A 30 10.16 3.33 -36.06
C GLY A 30 9.58 3.34 -37.48
N PRO A 31 10.43 3.58 -38.50
CA PRO A 31 10.02 3.74 -39.92
C PRO A 31 9.29 2.51 -40.48
N TYR A 32 9.49 1.33 -39.92
CA TYR A 32 8.89 0.07 -40.39
C TYR A 32 7.84 -0.48 -39.40
N GLY A 33 7.34 0.38 -38.47
CA GLY A 33 6.35 -0.01 -37.49
C GLY A 33 6.96 -0.73 -36.25
N GLU A 34 8.29 -0.69 -36.10
CA GLU A 34 8.93 -1.21 -34.91
C GLU A 34 8.67 -0.28 -33.72
N LEU A 35 8.45 -0.90 -32.56
CA LEU A 35 8.16 -0.18 -31.35
C LEU A 35 9.45 0.07 -30.55
N TYR A 36 9.67 1.30 -30.17
CA TYR A 36 10.74 1.74 -29.28
C TYR A 36 10.15 2.41 -28.04
N LEU A 37 10.85 2.30 -26.91
CA LEU A 37 10.53 3.05 -25.71
C LEU A 37 11.66 4.03 -25.41
N LYS A 38 11.28 5.28 -25.12
CA LYS A 38 12.18 6.34 -24.67
C LYS A 38 11.94 6.58 -23.20
N PHE A 39 12.97 6.38 -22.41
CA PHE A 39 12.96 6.49 -20.95
C PHE A 39 13.60 7.82 -20.54
N TYR A 40 13.00 8.49 -19.55
CA TYR A 40 13.51 9.70 -18.93
C TYR A 40 13.83 9.42 -17.48
N PHE A 41 15.03 9.77 -17.04
CA PHE A 41 15.50 9.54 -15.67
C PHE A 41 15.57 10.84 -14.87
N MET A 42 15.62 10.72 -13.53
CA MET A 42 15.68 11.88 -12.63
C MET A 42 16.95 12.73 -12.82
N ASP A 43 18.04 12.14 -13.31
CA ASP A 43 19.31 12.83 -13.59
C ASP A 43 19.32 13.59 -14.93
N GLY A 44 18.19 13.64 -15.62
CA GLY A 44 18.04 14.29 -16.90
C GLY A 44 18.57 13.49 -18.09
N LYS A 45 19.05 12.26 -17.87
CA LYS A 45 19.44 11.38 -18.97
C LYS A 45 18.25 10.76 -19.65
N GLU A 46 18.44 10.42 -20.90
CA GLU A 46 17.47 9.74 -21.75
C GLU A 46 18.06 8.42 -22.25
N PHE A 47 17.23 7.42 -22.41
CA PHE A 47 17.61 6.13 -22.96
C PHE A 47 16.52 5.65 -23.90
N VAL A 48 16.90 5.21 -25.11
CA VAL A 48 15.97 4.67 -26.10
C VAL A 48 16.36 3.22 -26.40
N ALA A 49 15.40 2.32 -26.31
CA ALA A 49 15.62 0.93 -26.63
C ALA A 49 14.44 0.34 -27.41
N PRO A 50 14.68 -0.64 -28.28
CA PRO A 50 13.61 -1.38 -28.94
C PRO A 50 12.76 -2.15 -27.92
N TYR A 51 11.44 -2.18 -28.12
CA TYR A 51 10.52 -2.83 -27.19
C TYR A 51 10.78 -4.34 -27.01
N VAL A 52 11.42 -4.96 -28.00
CA VAL A 52 11.80 -6.38 -27.93
C VAL A 52 12.84 -6.67 -26.84
N ASP A 53 13.64 -5.66 -26.48
CA ASP A 53 14.68 -5.77 -25.45
C ASP A 53 14.25 -5.21 -24.10
N ILE A 54 12.97 -4.84 -23.95
CA ILE A 54 12.43 -4.31 -22.69
C ILE A 54 11.46 -5.30 -22.07
N ILE A 55 11.77 -5.82 -20.90
CA ILE A 55 10.79 -6.52 -20.05
C ILE A 55 9.81 -5.50 -19.52
N HIS A 56 8.53 -5.66 -19.84
CA HIS A 56 7.49 -4.73 -19.45
C HIS A 56 6.42 -5.41 -18.61
N LEU A 57 6.39 -5.11 -17.32
CA LEU A 57 5.34 -5.56 -16.42
C LEU A 57 4.29 -4.47 -16.26
N ARG A 58 3.04 -4.81 -16.55
CA ARG A 58 1.89 -3.92 -16.51
C ARG A 58 0.92 -4.36 -15.43
N GLN A 59 0.29 -3.39 -14.79
CA GLN A 59 -0.83 -3.61 -13.89
C GLN A 59 -1.97 -2.67 -14.29
N ASP A 60 -3.21 -3.09 -14.05
CA ASP A 60 -4.41 -2.27 -14.32
C ASP A 60 -4.43 -1.72 -15.75
N PHE A 61 -4.32 -2.61 -16.73
CA PHE A 61 -4.30 -2.24 -18.14
C PHE A 61 -5.60 -2.60 -18.87
N ASN A 62 -6.00 -1.77 -19.78
CA ASN A 62 -7.08 -2.05 -20.72
C ASN A 62 -6.54 -2.50 -22.09
N ASN A 63 -7.42 -2.95 -22.99
CA ASN A 63 -7.03 -3.49 -24.31
C ASN A 63 -6.47 -2.43 -25.28
N HIS A 64 -6.58 -1.15 -24.96
CA HIS A 64 -6.23 -0.05 -25.87
C HIS A 64 -4.89 0.60 -25.51
N ASN A 65 -4.36 0.37 -24.31
CA ASN A 65 -3.13 0.99 -23.85
C ASN A 65 -1.97 -0.01 -23.81
N ILE A 66 -0.80 0.43 -24.24
CA ILE A 66 0.44 -0.32 -24.10
C ILE A 66 0.90 -0.28 -22.63
N PHE A 67 0.70 0.85 -21.97
CA PHE A 67 1.03 1.04 -20.56
C PHE A 67 -0.15 0.64 -19.67
N GLY A 68 0.15 0.35 -18.40
CA GLY A 68 -0.88 0.19 -17.36
C GLY A 68 -1.49 1.55 -17.00
N GLU A 69 -2.70 1.53 -16.46
CA GLU A 69 -3.38 2.73 -16.00
C GLU A 69 -2.81 3.21 -14.65
N ASN A 70 -2.87 4.51 -14.42
CA ASN A 70 -2.41 5.09 -13.17
C ASN A 70 -3.48 4.87 -12.08
N PRO A 71 -3.18 4.12 -11.01
CA PRO A 71 -4.14 3.89 -9.93
C PRO A 71 -4.45 5.17 -9.12
N ALA A 72 -3.68 6.24 -9.28
CA ALA A 72 -3.85 7.48 -8.52
C ALA A 72 -5.24 8.09 -8.71
N GLU A 73 -5.83 8.05 -9.91
CA GLU A 73 -7.17 8.61 -10.16
C GLU A 73 -8.24 7.95 -9.28
N SER A 74 -8.14 6.65 -9.07
CA SER A 74 -9.08 5.90 -8.23
C SER A 74 -8.77 6.02 -6.75
N LEU A 75 -7.50 6.16 -6.37
CA LEU A 75 -7.06 6.18 -4.97
C LEU A 75 -7.08 7.58 -4.36
N THR A 76 -6.83 8.64 -5.14
CA THR A 76 -6.75 10.01 -4.63
C THR A 76 -7.97 10.41 -3.78
N PRO A 77 -9.22 10.19 -4.22
CA PRO A 77 -10.39 10.54 -3.40
C PRO A 77 -10.46 9.78 -2.07
N LEU A 78 -10.02 8.51 -2.06
CA LEU A 78 -10.00 7.70 -0.83
C LEU A 78 -8.93 8.21 0.13
N MET A 79 -7.74 8.55 -0.37
CA MET A 79 -6.65 9.10 0.43
C MET A 79 -6.97 10.49 0.97
N GLU A 80 -7.70 11.31 0.22
CA GLU A 80 -8.20 12.60 0.70
C GLU A 80 -9.18 12.44 1.88
N VAL A 81 -10.07 11.45 1.83
CA VAL A 81 -10.98 11.14 2.95
C VAL A 81 -10.18 10.74 4.19
N VAL A 82 -9.20 9.84 4.05
CA VAL A 82 -8.33 9.42 5.16
C VAL A 82 -7.60 10.62 5.75
N ASN A 83 -6.91 11.40 4.92
CA ASN A 83 -6.14 12.56 5.37
C ASN A 83 -7.02 13.62 6.05
N THR A 84 -8.20 13.90 5.51
CA THR A 84 -9.16 14.86 6.10
C THR A 84 -9.66 14.34 7.45
N THR A 85 -9.92 13.04 7.55
CA THR A 85 -10.33 12.39 8.80
C THR A 85 -9.25 12.49 9.85
N ASP A 86 -8.00 12.16 9.50
CA ASP A 86 -6.85 12.26 10.41
C ASP A 86 -6.62 13.69 10.89
N GLN A 87 -6.73 14.67 9.99
CA GLN A 87 -6.66 16.09 10.38
C GLN A 87 -7.80 16.50 11.30
N GLY A 88 -9.01 15.95 11.09
CA GLY A 88 -10.15 16.14 11.99
C GLY A 88 -9.86 15.61 13.39
N ILE A 89 -9.33 14.39 13.50
CA ILE A 89 -8.93 13.76 14.76
C ILE A 89 -7.85 14.59 15.46
N ILE A 90 -6.80 15.01 14.73
CA ILE A 90 -5.73 15.85 15.29
C ILE A 90 -6.29 17.17 15.85
N LYS A 91 -7.22 17.81 15.13
CA LYS A 91 -7.89 19.04 15.60
C LYS A 91 -8.74 18.74 16.83
N ALA A 92 -9.50 17.66 16.85
CA ALA A 92 -10.32 17.26 17.99
C ALA A 92 -9.44 17.01 19.24
N ILE A 93 -8.32 16.29 19.09
CA ILE A 93 -7.36 16.07 20.19
C ILE A 93 -6.76 17.39 20.69
N LYS A 94 -6.35 18.28 19.79
CA LYS A 94 -5.82 19.59 20.19
C LYS A 94 -6.85 20.46 20.89
N ASN A 95 -8.11 20.36 20.47
CA ASN A 95 -9.21 21.14 21.03
C ASN A 95 -9.77 20.50 22.32
N SER A 96 -9.60 19.20 22.53
CA SER A 96 -10.13 18.49 23.72
C SER A 96 -9.55 19.02 25.04
N ASN A 97 -8.35 19.59 24.99
CA ASN A 97 -7.69 20.20 26.15
C ASN A 97 -8.05 21.66 26.34
N VAL A 98 -8.86 22.27 25.46
CA VAL A 98 -9.28 23.65 25.55
C VAL A 98 -10.69 23.69 26.15
N ILE A 99 -10.76 23.83 27.49
CA ILE A 99 -12.01 24.11 28.16
C ILE A 99 -12.44 25.51 27.74
N ARG A 100 -13.56 25.59 26.99
CA ARG A 100 -14.13 26.87 26.58
C ARG A 100 -15.18 27.27 27.59
N TRP A 101 -14.93 28.36 28.27
CA TRP A 101 -15.86 28.97 29.20
C TRP A 101 -16.42 30.25 28.61
N LEU A 102 -17.75 30.40 28.70
CA LEU A 102 -18.43 31.64 28.38
C LEU A 102 -18.70 32.37 29.71
N LEU A 103 -17.98 33.48 29.90
CA LEU A 103 -18.22 34.35 31.03
C LEU A 103 -19.18 35.46 30.60
N THR A 104 -20.38 35.43 31.16
CA THR A 104 -21.40 36.47 30.90
C THR A 104 -21.52 37.39 32.10
N PHE A 105 -21.23 38.67 31.88
CA PHE A 105 -21.34 39.70 32.92
C PHE A 105 -22.68 40.42 32.81
N LYS A 106 -23.36 40.56 33.94
CA LYS A 106 -24.69 41.27 34.04
C LYS A 106 -24.54 42.79 34.02
N GLN A 107 -23.34 43.31 34.07
CA GLN A 107 -23.02 44.72 33.99
C GLN A 107 -22.22 45.04 32.74
N THR A 108 -22.41 46.23 32.20
CA THR A 108 -21.63 46.71 31.06
C THR A 108 -20.21 47.07 31.53
N LEU A 109 -19.24 46.26 31.15
CA LEU A 109 -17.82 46.44 31.43
C LEU A 109 -17.10 47.01 30.20
N ARG A 110 -16.00 47.78 30.45
CA ARG A 110 -15.14 48.18 29.36
C ARG A 110 -14.38 46.98 28.78
N PRO A 111 -14.01 46.98 27.49
CA PRO A 111 -13.32 45.87 26.88
C PRO A 111 -12.04 45.42 27.61
N GLU A 112 -11.30 46.37 28.19
CA GLU A 112 -10.08 46.14 28.97
C GLU A 112 -10.38 45.40 30.29
N ASP A 113 -11.47 45.73 30.94
CA ASP A 113 -11.88 45.11 32.20
C ASP A 113 -12.43 43.68 31.95
N LEU A 114 -13.14 43.46 30.82
CA LEU A 114 -13.55 42.15 30.39
C LEU A 114 -12.37 41.19 30.16
N LYS A 115 -11.32 41.71 29.52
CA LYS A 115 -10.11 40.92 29.26
C LYS A 115 -9.38 40.58 30.58
N LYS A 116 -9.22 41.52 31.47
CA LYS A 116 -8.61 41.30 32.80
C LYS A 116 -9.39 40.24 33.61
N GLN A 117 -10.71 40.33 33.62
CA GLN A 117 -11.54 39.36 34.34
C GLN A 117 -11.50 37.97 33.74
N ALA A 118 -11.43 37.86 32.41
CA ALA A 118 -11.24 36.56 31.73
C ALA A 118 -9.84 35.98 32.04
N GLU A 119 -8.80 36.79 32.02
CA GLU A 119 -7.43 36.36 32.37
C GLU A 119 -7.34 35.92 33.84
N GLN A 120 -7.95 36.65 34.76
CA GLN A 120 -8.04 36.28 36.17
C GLN A 120 -8.78 34.96 36.38
N PHE A 121 -9.90 34.74 35.68
CA PHE A 121 -10.64 33.50 35.75
C PHE A 121 -9.81 32.30 35.26
N VAL A 122 -9.03 32.46 34.19
CA VAL A 122 -8.11 31.44 33.69
C VAL A 122 -7.03 31.11 34.70
N GLU A 123 -6.44 32.14 35.32
CA GLU A 123 -5.37 32.00 36.31
C GLU A 123 -5.85 31.37 37.61
N ASP A 124 -7.03 31.76 38.10
CA ASP A 124 -7.60 31.29 39.37
C ASP A 124 -8.19 29.85 39.27
N TYR A 125 -8.77 29.49 38.13
CA TYR A 125 -9.58 28.26 38.03
C TYR A 125 -9.13 27.27 36.96
N LEU A 126 -8.42 27.69 35.95
CA LEU A 126 -8.06 26.82 34.80
C LEU A 126 -6.56 26.55 34.69
N SER A 127 -5.72 27.23 35.43
CA SER A 127 -4.28 26.98 35.44
C SER A 127 -3.96 25.69 36.23
N VAL A 128 -2.96 24.93 35.76
CA VAL A 128 -2.50 23.70 36.41
C VAL A 128 -1.98 23.97 37.83
N GLU A 129 -1.60 25.22 38.12
CA GLU A 129 -1.07 25.66 39.41
C GLU A 129 -2.16 26.24 40.34
N SER A 130 -3.41 26.30 39.90
CA SER A 130 -4.49 26.84 40.70
C SER A 130 -4.73 25.98 41.96
N LYS A 131 -4.85 26.65 43.10
CA LYS A 131 -5.13 26.00 44.39
C LYS A 131 -6.60 25.63 44.57
N SER A 132 -7.45 25.94 43.61
CA SER A 132 -8.89 25.63 43.66
C SER A 132 -9.15 24.20 43.20
N VAL A 133 -9.48 23.35 44.14
CA VAL A 133 -9.78 21.93 43.88
C VAL A 133 -11.23 21.81 43.36
N GLY A 134 -11.39 21.97 42.04
CA GLY A 134 -12.65 21.56 41.35
C GLY A 134 -13.92 22.39 41.62
N VAL A 135 -13.85 23.48 42.37
CA VAL A 135 -14.98 24.36 42.65
C VAL A 135 -14.64 25.78 42.26
N ALA A 136 -15.41 26.32 41.31
CA ALA A 136 -15.35 27.76 40.97
C ALA A 136 -16.51 28.49 41.67
N ALA A 137 -16.21 29.52 42.42
CA ALA A 137 -17.21 30.43 42.97
C ALA A 137 -17.31 31.67 42.06
N THR A 138 -18.50 31.92 41.52
CA THR A 138 -18.77 33.15 40.75
C THR A 138 -19.60 34.13 41.60
N ASP A 139 -19.28 35.42 41.55
CA ASP A 139 -20.07 36.49 42.14
C ASP A 139 -21.40 36.66 41.35
N ALA A 140 -22.44 37.17 41.99
CA ALA A 140 -23.75 37.41 41.35
C ALA A 140 -23.70 38.33 40.09
N LYS A 141 -22.53 38.89 39.80
CA LYS A 141 -22.26 39.76 38.64
C LYS A 141 -21.80 39.01 37.39
N ALA A 142 -21.33 37.79 37.52
CA ALA A 142 -20.85 36.96 36.39
C ALA A 142 -21.46 35.58 36.42
N ASP A 143 -21.83 35.06 35.24
CA ASP A 143 -22.29 33.70 35.03
C ASP A 143 -21.27 32.97 34.14
N ALA A 144 -20.77 31.83 34.61
CA ALA A 144 -19.76 31.07 33.92
C ALA A 144 -20.42 29.77 33.36
N GLN A 145 -20.51 29.66 32.06
CA GLN A 145 -21.06 28.49 31.41
C GLN A 145 -19.96 27.76 30.61
N GLN A 146 -19.82 26.47 30.83
CA GLN A 146 -18.97 25.66 30.01
C GLN A 146 -19.62 25.45 28.64
N VAL A 147 -18.90 25.77 27.58
CA VAL A 147 -19.32 25.49 26.22
C VAL A 147 -18.61 24.22 25.78
N GLU A 148 -19.36 23.13 25.68
CA GLU A 148 -18.84 21.89 25.10
C GLU A 148 -18.53 22.12 23.61
N PRO A 149 -17.27 22.01 23.18
CA PRO A 149 -16.97 22.04 21.76
C PRO A 149 -17.60 20.81 21.10
N LYS A 150 -18.42 21.00 20.09
CA LYS A 150 -18.86 19.90 19.22
C LYS A 150 -17.68 19.55 18.32
N ASP A 151 -16.76 18.76 18.85
CA ASP A 151 -15.68 18.22 18.05
C ASP A 151 -16.23 17.15 17.11
N TYR A 152 -15.80 17.22 15.85
CA TYR A 152 -16.08 16.18 14.89
C TYR A 152 -15.26 14.94 15.26
N VAL A 153 -15.91 13.93 15.80
CA VAL A 153 -15.35 12.61 15.99
C VAL A 153 -15.79 11.78 14.77
N PRO A 154 -14.86 11.32 13.94
CA PRO A 154 -15.20 10.45 12.81
C PRO A 154 -15.91 9.21 13.31
N ASN A 155 -16.93 8.78 12.55
CA ASN A 155 -17.61 7.54 12.85
C ASN A 155 -16.68 6.35 12.56
N GLU A 156 -16.41 5.51 13.56
CA GLU A 156 -15.54 4.33 13.45
C GLU A 156 -15.92 3.45 12.25
N ASN A 157 -17.20 3.19 12.06
CA ASN A 157 -17.70 2.41 10.91
C ASN A 157 -17.37 3.05 9.55
N GLN A 158 -17.31 4.38 9.45
CA GLN A 158 -16.94 5.05 8.20
C GLN A 158 -15.43 4.93 7.93
N MET A 159 -14.62 5.05 8.97
CA MET A 159 -13.18 4.84 8.87
C MET A 159 -12.85 3.41 8.46
N GLU A 160 -13.44 2.43 9.12
CA GLU A 160 -13.26 1.02 8.82
C GLU A 160 -13.64 0.70 7.35
N LYS A 161 -14.82 1.16 6.89
CA LYS A 161 -15.25 0.98 5.51
C LYS A 161 -14.31 1.65 4.50
N THR A 162 -13.72 2.78 4.83
CA THR A 162 -12.77 3.46 3.96
C THR A 162 -11.47 2.65 3.85
N ILE A 163 -10.96 2.13 4.96
CA ILE A 163 -9.79 1.25 5.01
C ILE A 163 -10.07 -0.05 4.23
N GLN A 164 -11.23 -0.67 4.42
CA GLN A 164 -11.63 -1.87 3.68
C GLN A 164 -11.69 -1.63 2.17
N ARG A 165 -12.15 -0.45 1.71
CA ARG A 165 -12.12 -0.09 0.29
C ARG A 165 -10.71 0.04 -0.25
N ILE A 166 -9.77 0.56 0.53
CA ILE A 166 -8.35 0.62 0.16
C ILE A 166 -7.78 -0.79 0.08
N TYR A 167 -8.05 -1.65 1.06
CA TYR A 167 -7.63 -3.06 1.02
C TYR A 167 -8.19 -3.78 -0.21
N SER A 168 -9.47 -3.60 -0.52
CA SER A 168 -10.10 -4.19 -1.71
C SER A 168 -9.48 -3.71 -3.01
N PHE A 169 -9.07 -2.44 -3.07
CA PHE A 169 -8.38 -1.91 -4.25
C PHE A 169 -7.03 -2.63 -4.49
N PHE A 170 -6.32 -2.97 -3.42
CA PHE A 170 -5.05 -3.70 -3.51
C PHE A 170 -5.20 -5.22 -3.50
N ASN A 171 -6.42 -5.75 -3.57
CA ASN A 171 -6.70 -7.19 -3.45
C ASN A 171 -6.04 -7.80 -2.20
N THR A 172 -6.18 -7.14 -1.06
CA THR A 172 -5.62 -7.57 0.22
C THR A 172 -6.66 -7.45 1.33
N ASN A 173 -6.33 -7.92 2.52
CA ASN A 173 -7.13 -7.75 3.72
C ASN A 173 -6.27 -7.36 4.92
N GLU A 174 -6.92 -7.03 6.02
CA GLU A 174 -6.26 -6.60 7.24
C GLU A 174 -5.30 -7.67 7.79
N ASN A 175 -5.69 -8.95 7.75
CA ASN A 175 -4.88 -10.06 8.25
C ASN A 175 -3.58 -10.22 7.48
N ILE A 176 -3.60 -10.06 6.16
CA ILE A 176 -2.40 -10.06 5.32
C ILE A 176 -1.47 -8.91 5.71
N VAL A 177 -2.02 -7.69 5.84
CA VAL A 177 -1.24 -6.48 6.19
C VAL A 177 -0.62 -6.59 7.59
N GLN A 178 -1.35 -7.16 8.55
CA GLN A 178 -0.88 -7.37 9.93
C GLN A 178 -0.05 -8.65 10.11
N SER A 179 0.16 -9.45 9.04
CA SER A 179 0.85 -10.75 9.10
C SER A 179 0.20 -11.76 10.05
N LYS A 180 -1.13 -11.69 10.18
CA LYS A 180 -1.95 -12.58 11.02
C LYS A 180 -2.81 -13.55 10.18
N TYR A 181 -2.47 -13.71 8.92
CA TYR A 181 -3.21 -14.50 7.96
C TYR A 181 -3.13 -16.00 8.26
N ASN A 182 -4.21 -16.71 7.89
CA ASN A 182 -4.24 -18.16 7.79
C ASN A 182 -3.83 -18.62 6.37
N GLU A 183 -3.76 -19.93 6.16
CA GLU A 183 -3.37 -20.54 4.89
C GLU A 183 -4.32 -20.17 3.74
N ASP A 184 -5.63 -20.16 3.99
CA ASP A 184 -6.65 -19.85 3.00
C ASP A 184 -6.57 -18.38 2.56
N GLU A 185 -6.37 -17.47 3.50
CA GLU A 185 -6.20 -16.04 3.22
C GLU A 185 -4.91 -15.76 2.43
N TRP A 186 -3.83 -16.49 2.76
CA TRP A 186 -2.59 -16.39 2.01
C TRP A 186 -2.75 -16.91 0.58
N ASN A 187 -3.37 -18.06 0.41
CA ASN A 187 -3.61 -18.64 -0.91
C ASN A 187 -4.47 -17.72 -1.77
N ALA A 188 -5.56 -17.17 -1.22
CA ALA A 188 -6.40 -16.22 -1.92
C ALA A 188 -5.64 -14.95 -2.33
N TYR A 189 -4.81 -14.41 -1.45
CA TYR A 189 -3.95 -13.25 -1.77
C TYR A 189 -2.91 -13.57 -2.84
N TYR A 190 -2.29 -14.76 -2.73
CA TYR A 190 -1.31 -15.23 -3.68
C TYR A 190 -1.91 -15.33 -5.09
N GLU A 191 -3.05 -16.02 -5.24
CA GLU A 191 -3.75 -16.19 -6.51
C GLU A 191 -4.25 -14.86 -7.09
N ALA A 192 -4.77 -13.95 -6.24
CA ALA A 192 -5.32 -12.68 -6.70
C ALA A 192 -4.26 -11.63 -7.05
N LYS A 193 -3.09 -11.64 -6.39
CA LYS A 193 -2.10 -10.56 -6.51
C LYS A 193 -0.73 -10.99 -7.00
N ILE A 194 -0.21 -12.11 -6.52
CA ILE A 194 1.18 -12.53 -6.80
C ILE A 194 1.26 -13.36 -8.07
N GLU A 195 0.38 -14.34 -8.23
CA GLU A 195 0.38 -15.21 -9.39
C GLU A 195 0.25 -14.48 -10.74
N PRO A 196 -0.62 -13.46 -10.90
CA PRO A 196 -0.70 -12.68 -12.14
C PRO A 196 0.62 -12.00 -12.51
N ILE A 197 1.41 -11.56 -11.52
CA ILE A 197 2.75 -11.00 -11.75
C ILE A 197 3.71 -12.08 -12.22
N GLY A 198 3.68 -13.25 -11.59
CA GLY A 198 4.46 -14.41 -12.00
C GLY A 198 4.16 -14.84 -13.43
N LEU A 199 2.88 -14.90 -13.81
CA LEU A 199 2.45 -15.21 -15.18
C LEU A 199 2.92 -14.17 -16.20
N GLN A 200 2.89 -12.88 -15.86
CA GLN A 200 3.45 -11.85 -16.73
C GLN A 200 4.97 -12.02 -16.90
N LEU A 201 5.69 -12.29 -15.82
CA LEU A 201 7.13 -12.58 -15.87
C LEU A 201 7.42 -13.78 -16.77
N ASN A 202 6.70 -14.90 -16.58
CA ASN A 202 6.85 -16.09 -17.42
C ASN A 202 6.73 -15.76 -18.91
N ASN A 203 5.67 -15.03 -19.27
CA ASN A 203 5.36 -14.68 -20.64
C ASN A 203 6.38 -13.68 -21.22
N GLU A 204 6.72 -12.62 -20.48
CA GLU A 204 7.64 -11.60 -20.95
C GLU A 204 9.06 -12.16 -21.12
N TYR A 205 9.56 -12.91 -20.14
CA TYR A 205 10.89 -13.51 -20.23
C TYR A 205 10.96 -14.59 -21.32
N THR A 206 9.97 -15.50 -21.38
CA THR A 206 9.95 -16.54 -22.41
C THR A 206 9.92 -15.92 -23.80
N ARG A 207 9.04 -14.93 -24.03
CA ARG A 207 8.88 -14.29 -25.35
C ARG A 207 10.11 -13.52 -25.81
N LYS A 208 10.84 -12.90 -24.88
CA LYS A 208 11.93 -11.98 -25.20
C LYS A 208 13.32 -12.60 -25.12
N LEU A 209 13.50 -13.65 -24.34
CA LEU A 209 14.79 -14.32 -24.22
C LEU A 209 14.97 -15.47 -25.20
N PHE A 210 13.89 -16.14 -25.60
CA PHE A 210 13.96 -17.24 -26.54
C PHE A 210 13.47 -16.87 -27.93
N SER A 211 14.08 -17.47 -28.94
CA SER A 211 13.61 -17.41 -30.31
C SER A 211 12.30 -18.22 -30.48
N LYS A 212 11.52 -17.92 -31.51
CA LYS A 212 10.29 -18.69 -31.84
C LYS A 212 10.54 -20.18 -32.00
N ARG A 213 11.72 -20.56 -32.51
CA ARG A 213 12.12 -21.97 -32.69
C ARG A 213 12.33 -22.65 -31.33
N GLU A 214 13.03 -22.00 -30.43
CA GLU A 214 13.30 -22.53 -29.08
C GLU A 214 12.00 -22.68 -28.28
N ILE A 215 11.11 -21.68 -28.35
CA ILE A 215 9.77 -21.79 -27.75
C ILE A 215 9.00 -22.95 -28.33
N GLY A 216 9.08 -23.17 -29.64
CA GLY A 216 8.45 -24.31 -30.31
C GLY A 216 8.99 -25.69 -29.88
N HIS A 217 10.21 -25.75 -29.35
CA HIS A 217 10.80 -26.95 -28.73
C HIS A 217 10.47 -27.10 -27.24
N GLY A 218 9.66 -26.20 -26.66
CA GLY A 218 9.21 -26.28 -25.28
C GLY A 218 10.07 -25.49 -24.27
N ASN A 219 11.05 -24.74 -24.75
CA ASN A 219 11.83 -23.87 -23.86
C ASN A 219 10.96 -22.74 -23.30
N LYS A 220 10.95 -22.60 -22.00
CA LYS A 220 10.20 -21.56 -21.29
C LYS A 220 10.88 -21.23 -19.98
N ILE A 221 10.71 -19.99 -19.53
CA ILE A 221 11.05 -19.58 -18.18
C ILE A 221 9.78 -19.59 -17.35
N VAL A 222 9.84 -20.21 -16.19
CA VAL A 222 8.71 -20.34 -15.30
C VAL A 222 9.11 -19.80 -13.93
N PHE A 223 8.35 -18.85 -13.42
CA PHE A 223 8.40 -18.39 -12.05
C PHE A 223 7.34 -19.17 -11.28
N GLU A 224 7.72 -20.25 -10.66
CA GLU A 224 6.84 -21.05 -9.82
C GLU A 224 7.04 -20.64 -8.37
N SER A 225 5.96 -20.29 -7.72
CA SER A 225 5.90 -20.40 -6.29
C SER A 225 5.49 -21.82 -5.94
N LEU A 226 6.29 -22.48 -5.15
CA LEU A 226 5.86 -23.71 -4.52
C LEU A 226 4.79 -23.33 -3.47
N ASN A 227 3.52 -23.32 -3.87
CA ASN A 227 2.39 -23.04 -2.97
C ASN A 227 2.45 -23.88 -1.70
N LEU A 228 2.98 -25.10 -1.81
CA LEU A 228 3.24 -25.99 -0.69
C LEU A 228 4.33 -25.52 0.29
N GLN A 229 5.20 -24.57 -0.08
CA GLN A 229 6.14 -23.98 0.89
C GLN A 229 5.44 -23.15 1.95
N TYR A 230 4.33 -22.51 1.58
CA TYR A 230 3.52 -21.67 2.46
C TYR A 230 2.38 -22.43 3.12
N ALA A 231 2.18 -23.69 2.73
CA ALA A 231 1.19 -24.56 3.36
C ALA A 231 1.49 -24.74 4.86
N SER A 232 0.44 -24.86 5.66
CA SER A 232 0.58 -25.10 7.09
C SER A 232 1.35 -26.40 7.35
N MET A 233 1.97 -26.52 8.49
CA MET A 233 2.65 -27.76 8.88
C MET A 233 1.68 -28.94 8.89
N LYS A 234 0.42 -28.70 9.22
CA LYS A 234 -0.64 -29.72 9.19
C LYS A 234 -0.88 -30.22 7.77
N THR A 235 -1.08 -29.31 6.82
CA THR A 235 -1.28 -29.65 5.38
C THR A 235 -0.07 -30.39 4.82
N LYS A 236 1.15 -29.95 5.15
CA LYS A 236 2.38 -30.64 4.73
C LYS A 236 2.47 -32.06 5.29
N LEU A 237 2.07 -32.25 6.54
CA LEU A 237 2.04 -33.59 7.14
C LEU A 237 0.96 -34.47 6.50
N GLU A 238 -0.20 -33.94 6.17
CA GLU A 238 -1.28 -34.70 5.52
C GLU A 238 -0.89 -35.24 4.14
N LEU A 239 0.08 -34.59 3.44
CA LEU A 239 0.62 -35.07 2.16
C LEU A 239 1.32 -36.44 2.26
N TRP A 240 1.69 -36.91 3.46
CA TRP A 240 2.27 -38.27 3.62
C TRP A 240 1.33 -39.36 3.09
N GLN A 241 0.02 -39.14 3.17
CA GLN A 241 -0.97 -40.09 2.66
C GLN A 241 -0.90 -40.25 1.14
N MET A 242 -0.47 -39.20 0.42
CA MET A 242 -0.25 -39.30 -1.03
C MET A 242 1.00 -40.10 -1.37
N VAL A 243 2.02 -40.02 -0.50
CA VAL A 243 3.23 -40.85 -0.63
C VAL A 243 2.90 -42.32 -0.43
N ASP A 244 2.13 -42.65 0.62
CA ASP A 244 1.69 -44.03 0.88
C ASP A 244 0.85 -44.63 -0.24
N ARG A 245 0.08 -43.81 -0.93
CA ARG A 245 -0.75 -44.21 -2.07
C ARG A 245 0.01 -44.23 -3.41
N GLY A 246 1.28 -43.86 -3.40
CA GLY A 246 2.10 -43.77 -4.60
C GLY A 246 1.76 -42.64 -5.56
N ALA A 247 0.95 -41.67 -5.13
CA ALA A 247 0.61 -40.46 -5.89
C ALA A 247 1.71 -39.39 -5.85
N LEU A 248 2.58 -39.47 -4.86
CA LEU A 248 3.72 -38.55 -4.66
C LEU A 248 4.96 -39.40 -4.32
N LEU A 249 6.10 -39.06 -4.91
CA LEU A 249 7.36 -39.71 -4.56
C LEU A 249 7.91 -39.22 -3.22
N PRO A 250 8.60 -40.07 -2.42
CA PRO A 250 9.19 -39.63 -1.14
C PRO A 250 10.12 -38.41 -1.28
N ASN A 251 10.88 -38.33 -2.37
CA ASN A 251 11.77 -37.19 -2.61
C ASN A 251 11.02 -35.91 -2.99
N GLU A 252 9.87 -36.01 -3.64
CA GLU A 252 9.00 -34.84 -3.92
C GLU A 252 8.39 -34.29 -2.63
N TRP A 253 7.94 -35.19 -1.74
CA TRP A 253 7.45 -34.77 -0.42
C TRP A 253 8.56 -34.14 0.43
N ARG A 254 9.78 -34.70 0.43
CA ARG A 254 10.95 -34.11 1.10
C ARG A 254 11.27 -32.70 0.59
N LYS A 255 11.11 -32.47 -0.71
CA LYS A 255 11.30 -31.17 -1.34
C LYS A 255 10.34 -30.10 -0.79
N VAL A 256 9.10 -30.48 -0.44
CA VAL A 256 8.12 -29.58 0.21
C VAL A 256 8.63 -29.05 1.56
N PHE A 257 9.44 -29.85 2.26
CA PHE A 257 10.10 -29.45 3.52
C PHE A 257 11.48 -28.85 3.32
N ASN A 258 11.89 -28.59 2.09
CA ASN A 258 13.24 -28.10 1.78
C ASN A 258 14.37 -29.08 2.20
N LEU A 259 14.07 -30.38 2.26
CA LEU A 259 15.01 -31.42 2.60
C LEU A 259 15.64 -32.02 1.33
N GLY A 260 16.93 -32.33 1.40
CA GLY A 260 17.63 -33.00 0.30
C GLY A 260 17.03 -34.39 -0.02
N PRO A 261 17.21 -34.89 -1.28
CA PRO A 261 16.76 -36.22 -1.64
C PRO A 261 17.47 -37.29 -0.83
N VAL A 262 16.80 -38.42 -0.65
CA VAL A 262 17.39 -39.67 -0.07
C VAL A 262 17.66 -40.62 -1.23
N GLU A 263 18.82 -41.27 -1.21
CA GLU A 263 19.21 -42.32 -2.15
C GLU A 263 18.32 -43.58 -2.03
#